data_c91fbae08eb68d8a9bd0336aab322fb4
#
_entry.id   c91fbae08eb68d8a9bd0336aab322fb4
#
_cell.length_a   1.000
_cell.length_b   1.000
_cell.length_c   1.000
_cell.angle_alpha   90.00
_cell.angle_beta   90.00
_cell.angle_gamma   90.00
#
_symmetry.space_group_name_H-M   'P 1'
#
loop_
_entity.id
_entity.type
_entity.pdbx_description
1 polymer ?
#
loop_
_entity_poly.entity_id
_entity_poly.type
_entity_poly.pdbx_seq_one_letter_code
_entity_poly.pdbx_strand_id
1 'polypeptide(L)'
;MTDRKDRDRPLLAVLIDADNVPARHAADIMREVATIGEPALRRVYGDWSNPHIKGWKEPIHALGLVARQETSNTTGKNATDIGLVIDAMDILHSGKFDGFVIVSSDSDFTALVNRLREDGLTVIGIGEEKTNPALRNVYNRFILVENLEGEDEAEEVSAPKGKPKADMNRAYQLVRNAIDRCDTEEEWISLG
;
A
#
# COMPACT_ATOMS: atom_id res chain seq x y z
N MET A 1 14.48 19.57 11.20
CA MET A 1 14.55 18.54 10.14
C MET A 1 15.07 17.29 10.82
N THR A 2 14.24 16.28 11.02
CA THR A 2 14.68 14.97 11.55
C THR A 2 15.61 14.35 10.52
N ASP A 3 16.81 13.97 10.94
CA ASP A 3 17.80 13.37 10.05
C ASP A 3 17.24 12.05 9.49
N ARG A 4 17.47 11.74 8.21
CA ARG A 4 17.01 10.50 7.55
C ARG A 4 17.41 9.23 8.32
N LYS A 5 18.49 9.31 9.11
CA LYS A 5 19.08 8.19 9.86
C LYS A 5 18.35 7.84 11.16
N ASP A 6 17.46 8.69 11.67
CA ASP A 6 16.80 8.49 12.97
C ASP A 6 15.38 7.90 12.87
N ARG A 7 14.97 7.46 11.66
CA ARG A 7 13.65 6.86 11.48
C ARG A 7 13.72 5.35 11.61
N ASP A 8 12.82 4.78 12.41
CA ASP A 8 12.70 3.33 12.58
C ASP A 8 12.30 2.61 11.26
N ARG A 9 11.63 3.32 10.34
CA ARG A 9 11.18 2.79 9.05
C ARG A 9 11.43 3.80 7.93
N PRO A 10 11.86 3.34 6.73
CA PRO A 10 12.08 4.22 5.60
C PRO A 10 10.77 4.84 5.09
N LEU A 11 10.79 6.13 4.76
CA LEU A 11 9.69 6.80 4.07
C LEU A 11 9.75 6.50 2.58
N LEU A 12 8.69 5.93 2.06
CA LEU A 12 8.59 5.51 0.66
C LEU A 12 7.63 6.41 -0.12
N ALA A 13 8.03 6.77 -1.34
CA ALA A 13 7.16 7.36 -2.35
C ALA A 13 6.67 6.24 -3.28
N VAL A 14 5.36 5.98 -3.25
CA VAL A 14 4.72 4.95 -4.07
C VAL A 14 4.05 5.59 -5.27
N LEU A 15 4.51 5.20 -6.47
CA LEU A 15 4.03 5.70 -7.75
C LEU A 15 3.49 4.51 -8.55
N ILE A 16 2.19 4.53 -8.84
CA ILE A 16 1.46 3.44 -9.47
C ILE A 16 0.99 3.88 -10.85
N ASP A 17 1.33 3.11 -11.85
CA ASP A 17 0.88 3.28 -13.23
C ASP A 17 -0.43 2.49 -13.43
N ALA A 18 -1.57 3.19 -13.44
CA ALA A 18 -2.89 2.58 -13.53
C ALA A 18 -3.19 2.01 -14.92
N ASP A 19 -2.50 2.45 -15.96
CA ASP A 19 -2.69 1.95 -17.31
C ASP A 19 -2.05 0.56 -17.49
N ASN A 20 -0.99 0.27 -16.71
CA ASN A 20 -0.25 -0.99 -16.78
C ASN A 20 -0.56 -1.97 -15.63
N VAL A 21 -1.24 -1.53 -14.56
CA VAL A 21 -1.49 -2.35 -13.38
C VAL A 21 -2.98 -2.47 -13.11
N PRO A 22 -3.53 -3.69 -13.05
CA PRO A 22 -4.94 -3.88 -12.70
C PRO A 22 -5.26 -3.45 -11.27
N ALA A 23 -6.37 -2.73 -11.10
CA ALA A 23 -6.81 -2.18 -9.82
C ALA A 23 -7.04 -3.24 -8.70
N ARG A 24 -7.33 -4.51 -9.08
CA ARG A 24 -7.52 -5.61 -8.15
C ARG A 24 -6.31 -5.86 -7.24
N HIS A 25 -5.11 -5.55 -7.71
CA HIS A 25 -3.86 -5.73 -6.95
C HIS A 25 -3.54 -4.58 -6.00
N ALA A 26 -4.32 -3.49 -6.01
CA ALA A 26 -3.98 -2.29 -5.26
C ALA A 26 -3.84 -2.53 -3.75
N ALA A 27 -4.73 -3.32 -3.15
CA ALA A 27 -4.69 -3.63 -1.73
C ALA A 27 -3.45 -4.45 -1.35
N ASP A 28 -3.14 -5.49 -2.14
CA ASP A 28 -1.99 -6.37 -1.91
C ASP A 28 -0.67 -5.62 -2.08
N ILE A 29 -0.58 -4.78 -3.13
CA ILE A 29 0.56 -3.90 -3.36
C ILE A 29 0.79 -3.00 -2.14
N MET A 30 -0.25 -2.33 -1.64
CA MET A 30 -0.12 -1.42 -0.50
C MET A 30 0.23 -2.17 0.78
N ARG A 31 -0.28 -3.39 0.96
CA ARG A 31 0.07 -4.28 2.09
C ARG A 31 1.55 -4.65 2.02
N GLU A 32 2.05 -5.12 0.88
CA GLU A 32 3.47 -5.46 0.70
C GLU A 32 4.38 -4.25 0.93
N VAL A 33 4.04 -3.08 0.36
CA VAL A 33 4.81 -1.85 0.58
C VAL A 33 4.87 -1.49 2.06
N ALA A 34 3.77 -1.68 2.79
CA ALA A 34 3.70 -1.43 4.23
C ALA A 34 4.60 -2.37 5.04
N THR A 35 4.99 -3.54 4.55
CA THR A 35 5.99 -4.40 5.20
C THR A 35 7.40 -3.85 5.07
N ILE A 36 7.70 -3.15 3.97
CA ILE A 36 9.03 -2.66 3.63
C ILE A 36 9.33 -1.31 4.28
N GLY A 37 8.34 -0.42 4.30
CA GLY A 37 8.51 0.93 4.83
C GLY A 37 7.18 1.63 5.04
N GLU A 38 7.23 2.93 5.32
CA GLU A 38 6.03 3.77 5.42
C GLU A 38 5.70 4.38 4.06
N PRO A 39 4.56 4.04 3.43
CA PRO A 39 4.13 4.63 2.17
C PRO A 39 3.58 6.05 2.41
N ALA A 40 4.47 7.00 2.70
CA ALA A 40 4.10 8.35 3.08
C ALA A 40 3.55 9.19 1.92
N LEU A 41 3.91 8.83 0.68
CA LEU A 41 3.32 9.39 -0.53
C LEU A 41 2.80 8.25 -1.39
N ARG A 42 1.54 8.35 -1.82
CA ARG A 42 0.83 7.32 -2.58
C ARG A 42 0.10 7.96 -3.74
N ARG A 43 0.63 7.82 -4.96
CA ARG A 43 0.07 8.42 -6.18
C ARG A 43 -0.23 7.36 -7.22
N VAL A 44 -1.35 7.52 -7.91
CA VAL A 44 -1.78 6.69 -9.03
C VAL A 44 -1.94 7.57 -10.25
N TYR A 45 -1.27 7.22 -11.33
CA TYR A 45 -1.23 7.97 -12.58
C TYR A 45 -2.07 7.26 -13.63
N GLY A 46 -2.83 8.00 -14.40
CA GLY A 46 -3.63 7.44 -15.48
C GLY A 46 -4.53 8.47 -16.14
N ASP A 47 -5.06 8.14 -17.28
CA ASP A 47 -6.12 8.91 -17.93
C ASP A 47 -7.49 8.50 -17.39
N TRP A 48 -7.98 9.20 -16.37
CA TRP A 48 -9.26 8.89 -15.70
C TRP A 48 -10.49 9.07 -16.59
N SER A 49 -10.34 9.63 -17.78
CA SER A 49 -11.38 9.63 -18.80
C SER A 49 -11.51 8.26 -19.50
N ASN A 50 -10.47 7.42 -19.42
CA ASN A 50 -10.42 6.10 -20.00
C ASN A 50 -11.29 5.12 -19.21
N PRO A 51 -12.29 4.45 -19.86
CA PRO A 51 -13.12 3.47 -19.19
C PRO A 51 -12.37 2.27 -18.60
N HIS A 52 -11.20 1.91 -19.15
CA HIS A 52 -10.45 0.72 -18.75
C HIS A 52 -9.89 0.82 -17.32
N ILE A 53 -9.61 2.03 -16.83
CA ILE A 53 -9.09 2.23 -15.47
C ILE A 53 -10.16 2.60 -14.44
N LYS A 54 -11.45 2.52 -14.80
CA LYS A 54 -12.57 2.79 -13.86
C LYS A 54 -12.51 1.97 -12.58
N GLY A 55 -11.94 0.77 -12.62
CA GLY A 55 -11.76 -0.09 -11.46
C GLY A 55 -10.91 0.53 -10.35
N TRP A 56 -10.09 1.52 -10.66
CA TRP A 56 -9.27 2.22 -9.67
C TRP A 56 -10.04 3.17 -8.75
N LYS A 57 -11.28 3.53 -9.09
CA LYS A 57 -12.06 4.50 -8.30
C LYS A 57 -12.23 4.07 -6.84
N GLU A 58 -12.58 2.82 -6.60
CA GLU A 58 -12.76 2.28 -5.25
C GLU A 58 -11.44 2.16 -4.48
N PRO A 59 -10.38 1.53 -5.01
CA PRO A 59 -9.08 1.47 -4.35
C PRO A 59 -8.48 2.83 -4.01
N ILE A 60 -8.65 3.84 -4.89
CA ILE A 60 -8.18 5.20 -4.63
C ILE A 60 -8.79 5.74 -3.33
N HIS A 61 -10.09 5.58 -3.15
CA HIS A 61 -10.77 6.05 -1.94
C HIS A 61 -10.45 5.17 -0.73
N ALA A 62 -10.51 3.84 -0.87
CA ALA A 62 -10.32 2.91 0.23
C ALA A 62 -8.90 2.94 0.81
N LEU A 63 -7.89 3.12 -0.06
CA LEU A 63 -6.47 3.09 0.33
C LEU A 63 -5.86 4.50 0.50
N GLY A 64 -6.65 5.56 0.33
CA GLY A 64 -6.18 6.94 0.43
C GLY A 64 -5.10 7.28 -0.60
N LEU A 65 -5.25 6.78 -1.84
CA LEU A 65 -4.35 7.08 -2.94
C LEU A 65 -4.71 8.43 -3.56
N VAL A 66 -3.71 9.15 -4.07
CA VAL A 66 -3.91 10.41 -4.78
C VAL A 66 -3.88 10.16 -6.28
N ALA A 67 -5.02 10.31 -6.93
CA ALA A 67 -5.11 10.21 -8.38
C ALA A 67 -4.46 11.42 -9.07
N ARG A 68 -3.61 11.14 -10.05
CA ARG A 68 -3.01 12.14 -10.94
C ARG A 68 -3.61 11.96 -12.33
N GLN A 69 -4.24 13.01 -12.83
CA GLN A 69 -4.78 13.02 -14.20
C GLN A 69 -3.67 13.34 -15.17
N GLU A 70 -3.45 12.44 -16.11
CA GLU A 70 -2.58 12.66 -17.25
C GLU A 70 -3.42 12.54 -18.52
N THR A 71 -3.58 13.64 -19.22
CA THR A 71 -4.41 13.70 -20.42
C THR A 71 -3.55 13.62 -21.68
N SER A 72 -3.71 12.56 -22.44
CA SER A 72 -3.12 12.47 -23.78
C SER A 72 -3.90 13.34 -24.76
N ASN A 73 -3.29 14.40 -25.28
CA ASN A 73 -3.89 15.19 -26.37
C ASN A 73 -3.93 14.45 -27.70
N THR A 74 -3.33 13.27 -27.80
CA THR A 74 -3.31 12.39 -28.97
C THR A 74 -3.27 10.94 -28.54
N THR A 75 -4.11 10.10 -29.13
CA THR A 75 -4.17 8.67 -28.87
C THR A 75 -2.79 8.01 -29.07
N GLY A 76 -2.32 7.24 -28.09
CA GLY A 76 -1.07 6.46 -28.16
C GLY A 76 0.20 7.21 -27.77
N LYS A 77 0.12 8.30 -27.00
CA LYS A 77 1.30 8.96 -26.44
C LYS A 77 1.42 8.68 -24.93
N ASN A 78 2.66 8.47 -24.48
CA ASN A 78 3.10 8.17 -23.12
C ASN A 78 2.93 9.36 -22.16
N ALA A 79 1.74 10.01 -22.14
CA ALA A 79 1.50 11.18 -21.29
C ALA A 79 1.52 10.79 -19.82
N THR A 80 0.94 9.64 -19.48
CA THR A 80 0.94 9.08 -18.14
C THR A 80 2.36 8.83 -17.64
N ASP A 81 3.21 8.22 -18.50
CA ASP A 81 4.60 7.90 -18.15
C ASP A 81 5.42 9.15 -17.93
N ILE A 82 5.25 10.16 -18.80
CA ILE A 82 5.94 11.45 -18.68
C ILE A 82 5.52 12.15 -17.39
N GLY A 83 4.22 12.17 -17.06
CA GLY A 83 3.70 12.76 -15.83
C GLY A 83 4.27 12.09 -14.59
N LEU A 84 4.32 10.76 -14.58
CA LEU A 84 4.92 9.98 -13.49
C LEU A 84 6.41 10.31 -13.35
N VAL A 85 7.17 10.37 -14.46
CA VAL A 85 8.61 10.67 -14.45
C VAL A 85 8.88 12.08 -13.92
N ILE A 86 8.13 13.09 -14.37
CA ILE A 86 8.29 14.49 -13.89
C ILE A 86 8.03 14.54 -12.39
N ASP A 87 6.92 13.95 -11.95
CA ASP A 87 6.54 13.96 -10.53
C ASP A 87 7.55 13.18 -9.67
N ALA A 88 8.11 12.08 -10.18
CA ALA A 88 9.17 11.33 -9.50
C ALA A 88 10.43 12.19 -9.32
N MET A 89 10.80 12.99 -10.32
CA MET A 89 11.96 13.89 -10.23
C MET A 89 11.71 15.03 -9.24
N ASP A 90 10.51 15.60 -9.18
CA ASP A 90 10.13 16.61 -8.18
C ASP A 90 10.18 16.03 -6.75
N ILE A 91 9.69 14.81 -6.58
CA ILE A 91 9.73 14.09 -5.31
C ILE A 91 11.18 13.81 -4.89
N LEU A 92 12.03 13.37 -5.82
CA LEU A 92 13.46 13.16 -5.60
C LEU A 92 14.13 14.44 -5.07
N HIS A 93 13.92 15.56 -5.75
CA HIS A 93 14.52 16.86 -5.38
C HIS A 93 13.97 17.42 -4.06
N SER A 94 12.79 16.98 -3.62
CA SER A 94 12.27 17.36 -2.29
C SER A 94 13.16 16.87 -1.15
N GLY A 95 13.95 15.83 -1.38
CA GLY A 95 14.84 15.23 -0.41
C GLY A 95 14.16 14.57 0.80
N LYS A 96 12.86 14.33 0.75
CA LYS A 96 12.06 13.88 1.91
C LYS A 96 12.00 12.36 2.08
N PHE A 97 12.16 11.60 0.99
CA PHE A 97 11.93 10.16 0.94
C PHE A 97 13.24 9.40 0.97
N ASP A 98 13.21 8.21 1.54
CA ASP A 98 14.34 7.30 1.65
C ASP A 98 14.37 6.31 0.48
N GLY A 99 13.24 6.13 -0.20
CA GLY A 99 13.12 5.25 -1.36
C GLY A 99 11.86 5.48 -2.16
N PHE A 100 11.82 4.79 -3.31
CA PHE A 100 10.70 4.77 -4.23
C PHE A 100 10.18 3.35 -4.42
N VAL A 101 8.88 3.23 -4.57
CA VAL A 101 8.21 2.03 -5.11
C VAL A 101 7.56 2.42 -6.41
N ILE A 102 8.01 1.83 -7.52
CA ILE A 102 7.44 2.05 -8.84
C ILE A 102 6.65 0.79 -9.22
N VAL A 103 5.36 0.97 -9.44
CA VAL A 103 4.44 -0.12 -9.74
C VAL A 103 4.06 -0.02 -11.21
N SER A 104 4.81 -0.71 -12.05
CA SER A 104 4.61 -0.82 -13.50
C SER A 104 5.46 -1.94 -14.08
N SER A 105 5.05 -2.49 -15.20
CA SER A 105 5.79 -3.46 -16.02
C SER A 105 6.44 -2.82 -17.25
N ASP A 106 6.31 -1.50 -17.41
CA ASP A 106 6.81 -0.79 -18.58
C ASP A 106 8.32 -0.55 -18.51
N SER A 107 9.04 -0.99 -19.56
CA SER A 107 10.49 -0.83 -19.67
C SER A 107 10.95 0.64 -19.86
N ASP A 108 10.04 1.54 -20.21
CA ASP A 108 10.36 2.95 -20.42
C ASP A 108 10.78 3.64 -19.11
N PHE A 109 10.42 3.07 -17.97
CA PHE A 109 10.87 3.54 -16.65
C PHE A 109 12.31 3.16 -16.29
N THR A 110 13.04 2.40 -17.12
CA THR A 110 14.43 2.00 -16.85
C THR A 110 15.33 3.19 -16.56
N ALA A 111 15.22 4.27 -17.34
CA ALA A 111 16.02 5.48 -17.16
C ALA A 111 15.70 6.19 -15.83
N LEU A 112 14.42 6.26 -15.47
CA LEU A 112 13.98 6.83 -14.20
C LEU A 112 14.58 6.04 -13.01
N VAL A 113 14.44 4.72 -13.04
CA VAL A 113 14.97 3.85 -11.96
C VAL A 113 16.47 4.05 -11.76
N ASN A 114 17.24 4.06 -12.85
CA ASN A 114 18.68 4.32 -12.78
C ASN A 114 18.97 5.69 -12.16
N ARG A 115 18.26 6.73 -12.60
CA ARG A 115 18.45 8.09 -12.10
C ARG A 115 18.19 8.22 -10.59
N LEU A 116 17.11 7.57 -10.10
CA LEU A 116 16.79 7.55 -8.67
C LEU A 116 17.86 6.83 -7.84
N ARG A 117 18.41 5.73 -8.38
CA ARG A 117 19.48 4.96 -7.75
C ARG A 117 20.82 5.70 -7.73
N GLU A 118 21.13 6.45 -8.77
CA GLU A 118 22.32 7.31 -8.84
C GLU A 118 22.33 8.36 -7.72
N ASP A 119 21.16 8.85 -7.30
CA ASP A 119 21.02 9.74 -6.15
C ASP A 119 21.06 9.00 -4.78
N GLY A 120 21.36 7.71 -4.79
CA GLY A 120 21.54 6.89 -3.58
C GLY A 120 20.23 6.44 -2.93
N LEU A 121 19.10 6.51 -3.62
CA LEU A 121 17.82 6.04 -3.09
C LEU A 121 17.60 4.56 -3.35
N THR A 122 16.86 3.91 -2.45
CA THR A 122 16.37 2.54 -2.68
C THR A 122 15.18 2.59 -3.62
N VAL A 123 15.23 1.85 -4.73
CA VAL A 123 14.13 1.76 -5.68
C VAL A 123 13.65 0.32 -5.79
N ILE A 124 12.36 0.13 -5.47
CA ILE A 124 11.68 -1.15 -5.50
C ILE A 124 10.71 -1.15 -6.68
N GLY A 125 10.77 -2.19 -7.50
CA GLY A 125 9.80 -2.41 -8.57
C GLY A 125 8.73 -3.42 -8.14
N ILE A 126 7.49 -3.16 -8.51
CA ILE A 126 6.41 -4.15 -8.44
C ILE A 126 5.80 -4.24 -9.83
N GLY A 127 5.73 -5.43 -10.38
CA GLY A 127 5.21 -5.63 -11.72
C GLY A 127 4.93 -7.09 -12.02
N GLU A 128 4.37 -7.34 -13.20
CA GLU A 128 3.98 -8.67 -13.65
C GLU A 128 5.17 -9.53 -14.07
N GLU A 129 4.97 -10.85 -14.11
CA GLU A 129 6.00 -11.81 -14.54
C GLU A 129 6.51 -11.55 -15.96
N LYS A 130 5.67 -11.00 -16.84
CA LYS A 130 6.05 -10.62 -18.22
C LYS A 130 7.00 -9.43 -18.30
N THR A 131 7.27 -8.73 -17.19
CA THR A 131 8.18 -7.56 -17.14
C THR A 131 9.56 -7.94 -17.70
N ASN A 132 10.08 -7.08 -18.58
CA ASN A 132 11.38 -7.29 -19.20
C ASN A 132 12.49 -7.51 -18.15
N PRO A 133 13.32 -8.58 -18.26
CA PRO A 133 14.40 -8.83 -17.34
C PRO A 133 15.39 -7.66 -17.18
N ALA A 134 15.61 -6.87 -18.24
CA ALA A 134 16.47 -5.69 -18.17
C ALA A 134 15.92 -4.64 -17.19
N LEU A 135 14.60 -4.40 -17.19
CA LEU A 135 13.96 -3.52 -16.21
C LEU A 135 14.03 -4.11 -14.80
N ARG A 136 13.75 -5.42 -14.62
CA ARG A 136 13.83 -6.05 -13.29
C ARG A 136 15.22 -5.89 -12.65
N ASN A 137 16.26 -6.01 -13.44
CA ASN A 137 17.65 -5.97 -12.97
C ASN A 137 18.13 -4.58 -12.52
N VAL A 138 17.46 -3.50 -12.95
CA VAL A 138 17.84 -2.15 -12.54
C VAL A 138 17.26 -1.75 -11.17
N TYR A 139 16.26 -2.46 -10.67
CA TYR A 139 15.74 -2.23 -9.31
C TYR A 139 16.68 -2.79 -8.22
N ASN A 140 16.64 -2.22 -7.03
CA ASN A 140 17.28 -2.83 -5.87
C ASN A 140 16.56 -4.13 -5.46
N ARG A 141 15.24 -4.16 -5.60
CA ARG A 141 14.38 -5.33 -5.41
C ARG A 141 13.25 -5.27 -6.40
N PHE A 142 12.89 -6.39 -7.02
CA PHE A 142 11.70 -6.52 -7.86
C PHE A 142 10.76 -7.56 -7.26
N ILE A 143 9.48 -7.22 -7.15
CA ILE A 143 8.44 -8.05 -6.57
C ILE A 143 7.44 -8.36 -7.67
N LEU A 144 7.10 -9.63 -7.83
CA LEU A 144 6.07 -10.06 -8.78
C LEU A 144 4.69 -9.85 -8.14
N VAL A 145 3.82 -9.15 -8.86
CA VAL A 145 2.46 -8.88 -8.37
C VAL A 145 1.66 -10.17 -8.20
N GLU A 146 1.93 -11.17 -9.00
CA GLU A 146 1.31 -12.50 -8.91
C GLU A 146 1.61 -13.22 -7.60
N ASN A 147 2.74 -12.91 -6.97
CA ASN A 147 3.11 -13.50 -5.67
C ASN A 147 2.41 -12.82 -4.49
N LEU A 148 1.77 -11.68 -4.73
CA LEU A 148 1.01 -10.95 -3.70
C LEU A 148 -0.44 -11.47 -3.58
N GLU A 149 -0.92 -12.18 -4.60
CA GLU A 149 -2.23 -12.83 -4.60
C GLU A 149 -2.15 -14.11 -3.76
N GLY A 150 -2.76 -14.15 -2.59
CA GLY A 150 -2.87 -15.40 -1.83
C GLY A 150 -2.67 -15.31 -0.34
N GLU A 151 -2.31 -14.16 0.22
CA GLU A 151 -2.20 -14.04 1.68
C GLU A 151 -3.56 -13.87 2.38
N ASP A 152 -4.62 -13.50 1.64
CA ASP A 152 -5.98 -13.39 2.19
C ASP A 152 -6.71 -14.75 2.28
N GLU A 153 -6.23 -15.81 1.63
CA GLU A 153 -6.81 -17.15 1.80
C GLU A 153 -6.19 -17.92 2.99
N ALA A 154 -5.11 -17.42 3.58
CA ALA A 154 -4.41 -18.10 4.68
C ALA A 154 -4.89 -17.68 6.08
N GLU A 155 -5.70 -16.65 6.24
CA GLU A 155 -6.31 -16.26 7.53
C GLU A 155 -7.81 -16.55 7.66
N GLU A 156 -8.46 -17.17 6.70
CA GLU A 156 -9.57 -18.04 7.05
C GLU A 156 -9.02 -19.32 7.69
N VAL A 157 -8.49 -19.16 8.90
CA VAL A 157 -8.33 -20.24 9.83
C VAL A 157 -9.65 -21.02 9.81
N SER A 158 -9.61 -22.18 9.21
CA SER A 158 -10.69 -23.16 9.23
C SER A 158 -11.25 -23.23 10.65
N ALA A 159 -12.34 -22.50 10.89
CA ALA A 159 -13.08 -22.65 12.11
C ALA A 159 -13.47 -24.14 12.19
N PRO A 160 -13.09 -24.86 13.25
CA PRO A 160 -13.46 -26.24 13.39
C PRO A 160 -14.98 -26.30 13.34
N LYS A 161 -15.52 -27.03 12.35
CA LYS A 161 -16.95 -27.34 12.29
C LYS A 161 -17.32 -28.02 13.59
N GLY A 162 -18.07 -27.33 14.44
CA GLY A 162 -18.62 -27.89 15.66
C GLY A 162 -18.21 -27.15 16.92
N LYS A 163 -18.65 -25.91 17.11
CA LYS A 163 -18.90 -25.41 18.46
C LYS A 163 -20.39 -25.12 18.59
N PRO A 164 -21.01 -25.58 19.69
CA PRO A 164 -22.42 -25.30 19.97
C PRO A 164 -22.57 -23.78 20.05
N LYS A 165 -23.69 -23.25 19.54
CA LYS A 165 -24.08 -21.86 19.71
C LYS A 165 -23.88 -21.50 21.18
N ALA A 166 -22.94 -20.62 21.47
CA ALA A 166 -22.77 -20.09 22.80
C ALA A 166 -24.10 -19.46 23.18
N ASP A 167 -24.74 -20.01 24.23
CA ASP A 167 -25.99 -19.52 24.74
C ASP A 167 -25.77 -18.10 25.26
N MET A 168 -26.26 -17.11 24.52
CA MET A 168 -26.14 -15.69 24.84
C MET A 168 -26.66 -15.40 26.26
N ASN A 169 -27.62 -16.21 26.73
CA ASN A 169 -28.13 -16.14 28.09
C ASN A 169 -27.07 -16.54 29.12
N ARG A 170 -26.20 -17.49 28.81
CA ARG A 170 -25.13 -17.90 29.72
C ARG A 170 -24.02 -16.85 29.84
N ALA A 171 -23.70 -16.19 28.74
CA ALA A 171 -22.77 -15.06 28.74
C ALA A 171 -23.31 -13.88 29.54
N TYR A 172 -24.60 -13.56 29.37
CA TYR A 172 -25.29 -12.51 30.12
C TYR A 172 -25.33 -12.80 31.63
N GLN A 173 -25.60 -14.04 32.02
CA GLN A 173 -25.60 -14.49 33.41
C GLN A 173 -24.21 -14.39 34.06
N LEU A 174 -23.15 -14.72 33.32
CA LEU A 174 -21.77 -14.60 33.81
C LEU A 174 -21.36 -13.14 34.06
N VAL A 175 -21.70 -12.23 33.14
CA VAL A 175 -21.44 -10.79 33.29
C VAL A 175 -22.23 -10.21 34.46
N ARG A 176 -23.53 -10.57 34.61
CA ARG A 176 -24.36 -10.13 35.70
C ARG A 176 -23.85 -10.61 37.06
N ASN A 177 -23.45 -11.86 37.18
CA ASN A 177 -22.86 -12.41 38.41
C ASN A 177 -21.49 -11.78 38.76
N ALA A 178 -20.74 -11.31 37.75
CA ALA A 178 -19.51 -10.56 37.98
C ALA A 178 -19.79 -9.16 38.54
N ILE A 179 -20.79 -8.47 38.00
CA ILE A 179 -21.22 -7.15 38.48
C ILE A 179 -21.76 -7.25 39.91
N ASP A 180 -22.66 -8.22 40.19
CA ASP A 180 -23.25 -8.41 41.52
C ASP A 180 -22.18 -8.76 42.60
N ARG A 181 -21.02 -9.29 42.20
CA ARG A 181 -19.88 -9.52 43.11
C ARG A 181 -19.04 -8.28 43.36
N CYS A 182 -19.04 -7.32 42.43
CA CYS A 182 -18.33 -6.06 42.62
C CYS A 182 -19.08 -5.06 43.49
N ASP A 183 -20.42 -5.22 43.64
CA ASP A 183 -21.26 -4.31 44.46
C ASP A 183 -21.26 -4.64 45.96
N THR A 184 -20.49 -5.64 46.43
CA THR A 184 -20.52 -6.07 47.82
C THR A 184 -19.31 -5.62 48.65
N GLU A 185 -18.44 -4.72 48.17
CA GLU A 185 -17.36 -4.13 48.97
C GLU A 185 -17.36 -2.59 48.83
N GLU A 186 -18.35 -1.92 49.41
CA GLU A 186 -18.27 -0.49 49.75
C GLU A 186 -17.92 -0.33 51.26
N GLU A 187 -16.62 -0.22 51.55
CA GLU A 187 -16.18 0.53 52.73
C GLU A 187 -15.40 1.76 52.27
N TRP A 188 -16.09 2.88 52.21
CA TRP A 188 -15.47 4.20 52.09
C TRP A 188 -14.85 4.57 53.42
N ILE A 189 -13.51 4.48 53.55
CA ILE A 189 -12.79 5.04 54.69
C ILE A 189 -12.68 6.55 54.44
N SER A 190 -13.47 7.30 55.20
CA SER A 190 -13.34 8.75 55.32
C SER A 190 -12.05 9.08 56.06
N LEU A 191 -11.06 9.69 55.38
CA LEU A 191 -9.91 10.34 56.01
C LEU A 191 -10.28 11.79 56.29
N GLY A 192 -10.31 12.12 57.57
CA GLY A 192 -10.42 13.48 58.09
C GLY A 192 -9.16 14.32 57.88
#